data_0d54273cc12c1a81a0a73860ca7014d1
#
_entry.id   0d54273cc12c1a81a0a73860ca7014d1
#
_cell.length_a   1.000
_cell.length_b   1.000
_cell.length_c   1.000
_cell.angle_alpha   90.00
_cell.angle_beta   90.00
_cell.angle_gamma   90.00
#
_symmetry.space_group_name_H-M   'P 1'
#
loop_
_entity.id
_entity.type
_entity.pdbx_description
1 polymer ?
#
loop_
_entity_poly.entity_id
_entity_poly.type
_entity_poly.pdbx_seq_one_letter_code
_entity_poly.pdbx_strand_id
1 'polypeptide(L)'
;MAQYNILTEDLILKLKEAAPGHILSGDDINEDYSHDEMPIYGKCAPQVVFMAHSTEEVSKVVKICNENKIPVTPRGAGTGLVGGAVPVLGGVLIDITKMNKILSYDLENFVVNVEAGVLLNDLAEDCSKQGLLYAPDPGEKLACLGGNVSTNAGGMRAVKYGATRDYVRSMTVVLPTGEITKFGATVSKTSSGYSLLNLMIGSEGTLGIITELTLKVMPAPKMVASLIIPFENLDDCISTVPKFKMAHMNPQALEFMEREIVLSSERYIGKSVFPQVV
;
A
#
# COMPACT_ATOMS: atom_id res chain seq x y z
N MET A 1 -27.69 -9.71 5.13
CA MET A 1 -26.66 -9.33 4.14
C MET A 1 -27.16 -8.12 3.38
N ALA A 2 -26.33 -7.12 3.12
CA ALA A 2 -26.72 -6.02 2.24
C ALA A 2 -27.01 -6.59 0.86
N GLN A 3 -28.15 -6.21 0.29
CA GLN A 3 -28.53 -6.65 -1.05
C GLN A 3 -27.98 -5.64 -2.05
N TYR A 4 -26.96 -6.07 -2.82
CA TYR A 4 -26.39 -5.26 -3.89
C TYR A 4 -27.14 -5.52 -5.20
N ASN A 5 -27.15 -4.52 -6.07
CA ASN A 5 -27.72 -4.61 -7.41
C ASN A 5 -26.62 -5.03 -8.42
N ILE A 6 -27.06 -5.56 -9.55
CA ILE A 6 -26.20 -5.86 -10.69
C ILE A 6 -26.11 -4.62 -11.58
N LEU A 7 -24.95 -4.35 -12.15
CA LEU A 7 -24.77 -3.29 -13.14
C LEU A 7 -25.59 -3.60 -14.40
N THR A 8 -26.43 -2.65 -14.78
CA THR A 8 -27.16 -2.66 -16.05
C THR A 8 -26.39 -1.90 -17.13
N GLU A 9 -26.73 -2.11 -18.39
CA GLU A 9 -26.12 -1.37 -19.51
C GLU A 9 -26.28 0.14 -19.36
N ASP A 10 -27.45 0.61 -18.90
CA ASP A 10 -27.72 2.04 -18.64
C ASP A 10 -26.77 2.61 -17.55
N LEU A 11 -26.49 1.82 -16.51
CA LEU A 11 -25.53 2.25 -15.47
C LEU A 11 -24.09 2.25 -16.00
N ILE A 12 -23.71 1.30 -16.83
CA ILE A 12 -22.39 1.29 -17.49
C ILE A 12 -22.23 2.53 -18.38
N LEU A 13 -23.27 2.92 -19.12
CA LEU A 13 -23.27 4.15 -19.91
C LEU A 13 -23.08 5.39 -19.03
N LYS A 14 -23.82 5.51 -17.92
CA LYS A 14 -23.64 6.60 -16.95
C LYS A 14 -22.22 6.65 -16.37
N LEU A 15 -21.62 5.50 -16.09
CA LEU A 15 -20.22 5.45 -15.63
C LEU A 15 -19.26 5.94 -16.73
N LYS A 16 -19.49 5.54 -17.99
CA LYS A 16 -18.71 6.00 -19.14
C LYS A 16 -18.83 7.51 -19.37
N GLU A 17 -20.00 8.09 -19.11
CA GLU A 17 -20.19 9.55 -19.15
C GLU A 17 -19.49 10.28 -18.00
N ALA A 18 -19.47 9.66 -16.80
CA ALA A 18 -18.82 10.26 -15.63
C ALA A 18 -17.29 10.23 -15.71
N ALA A 19 -16.71 9.23 -16.39
CA ALA A 19 -15.27 9.03 -16.58
C ALA A 19 -14.97 8.57 -18.02
N PRO A 20 -15.03 9.49 -19.00
CA PRO A 20 -14.89 9.15 -20.41
C PRO A 20 -13.53 8.56 -20.76
N GLY A 21 -13.54 7.39 -21.42
CA GLY A 21 -12.30 6.70 -21.83
C GLY A 21 -11.60 5.90 -20.71
N HIS A 22 -12.09 5.94 -19.48
CA HIS A 22 -11.46 5.30 -18.34
C HIS A 22 -12.23 4.08 -17.80
N ILE A 23 -13.27 3.64 -18.52
CA ILE A 23 -14.12 2.51 -18.13
C ILE A 23 -13.89 1.33 -19.08
N LEU A 24 -13.46 0.19 -18.53
CA LEU A 24 -13.37 -1.09 -19.22
C LEU A 24 -14.59 -1.96 -18.86
N SER A 25 -15.13 -2.71 -19.82
CA SER A 25 -16.27 -3.61 -19.62
C SER A 25 -16.23 -4.77 -20.61
N GLY A 26 -16.79 -5.92 -20.23
CA GLY A 26 -16.80 -7.11 -21.07
C GLY A 26 -15.39 -7.65 -21.36
N ASP A 27 -15.11 -7.94 -22.62
CA ASP A 27 -13.86 -8.56 -23.08
C ASP A 27 -12.62 -7.64 -22.94
N ASP A 28 -12.81 -6.35 -22.67
CA ASP A 28 -11.70 -5.41 -22.42
C ASP A 28 -11.09 -5.56 -21.02
N ILE A 29 -11.73 -6.31 -20.12
CA ILE A 29 -11.25 -6.53 -18.76
C ILE A 29 -10.20 -7.64 -18.74
N ASN A 30 -8.95 -7.29 -18.35
CA ASN A 30 -7.90 -8.27 -18.17
C ASN A 30 -8.21 -9.18 -16.97
N GLU A 31 -7.84 -10.46 -17.09
CA GLU A 31 -8.00 -11.47 -16.03
C GLU A 31 -7.30 -11.08 -14.72
N ASP A 32 -6.21 -10.32 -14.78
CA ASP A 32 -5.46 -9.85 -13.61
C ASP A 32 -6.33 -9.05 -12.61
N TYR A 33 -7.42 -8.43 -13.09
CA TYR A 33 -8.38 -7.74 -12.22
C TYR A 33 -9.27 -8.68 -11.40
N SER A 34 -9.22 -9.98 -11.64
CA SER A 34 -10.03 -10.98 -10.94
C SER A 34 -9.39 -11.55 -9.66
N HIS A 35 -8.10 -11.32 -9.43
CA HIS A 35 -7.34 -11.89 -8.30
C HIS A 35 -6.26 -10.92 -7.80
N ASP A 36 -5.67 -11.22 -6.65
CA ASP A 36 -4.43 -10.63 -6.15
C ASP A 36 -3.28 -11.64 -6.22
N GLU A 37 -2.16 -11.40 -5.51
CA GLU A 37 -1.00 -12.31 -5.50
C GLU A 37 -1.25 -13.62 -4.71
N MET A 38 -2.41 -13.77 -4.05
CA MET A 38 -2.76 -14.96 -3.30
C MET A 38 -4.00 -15.67 -3.91
N PRO A 39 -3.82 -16.41 -5.00
CA PRO A 39 -4.92 -17.02 -5.77
C PRO A 39 -5.72 -18.09 -5.01
N ILE A 40 -5.29 -18.51 -3.82
CA ILE A 40 -6.03 -19.46 -2.97
C ILE A 40 -7.40 -18.92 -2.53
N TYR A 41 -7.60 -17.60 -2.54
CA TYR A 41 -8.90 -16.97 -2.27
C TYR A 41 -9.83 -16.97 -3.47
N GLY A 42 -9.38 -17.56 -4.59
CA GLY A 42 -10.14 -17.68 -5.83
C GLY A 42 -10.06 -16.44 -6.71
N LYS A 43 -10.78 -16.52 -7.82
CA LYS A 43 -10.89 -15.46 -8.82
C LYS A 43 -12.34 -15.00 -8.91
N CYS A 44 -12.56 -13.68 -8.86
CA CYS A 44 -13.85 -13.06 -9.05
C CYS A 44 -13.69 -11.87 -10.00
N ALA A 45 -14.28 -11.94 -11.18
CA ALA A 45 -14.21 -10.87 -12.17
C ALA A 45 -15.13 -9.71 -11.79
N PRO A 46 -14.68 -8.44 -11.88
CA PRO A 46 -15.56 -7.29 -11.81
C PRO A 46 -16.43 -7.20 -13.08
N GLN A 47 -17.58 -6.55 -12.99
CA GLN A 47 -18.39 -6.24 -14.17
C GLN A 47 -17.83 -5.05 -14.96
N VAL A 48 -17.16 -4.14 -14.24
CA VAL A 48 -16.55 -2.94 -14.80
C VAL A 48 -15.24 -2.67 -14.06
N VAL A 49 -14.22 -2.23 -14.80
CA VAL A 49 -12.99 -1.64 -14.24
C VAL A 49 -12.99 -0.16 -14.59
N PHE A 50 -12.85 0.68 -13.57
CA PHE A 50 -12.65 2.10 -13.71
C PHE A 50 -11.19 2.45 -13.40
N MET A 51 -10.45 2.91 -14.40
CA MET A 51 -9.07 3.41 -14.26
C MET A 51 -9.09 4.88 -13.83
N ALA A 52 -8.93 5.14 -12.55
CA ALA A 52 -9.05 6.49 -11.98
C ALA A 52 -7.85 7.37 -12.32
N HIS A 53 -8.13 8.61 -12.74
CA HIS A 53 -7.12 9.64 -13.06
C HIS A 53 -7.19 10.86 -12.13
N SER A 54 -8.28 11.02 -11.36
CA SER A 54 -8.43 12.11 -10.40
C SER A 54 -9.37 11.74 -9.25
N THR A 55 -9.23 12.45 -8.13
CA THR A 55 -10.11 12.33 -6.97
C THR A 55 -11.58 12.62 -7.33
N GLU A 56 -11.81 13.60 -8.20
CA GLU A 56 -13.13 14.02 -8.66
C GLU A 56 -13.82 12.94 -9.50
N GLU A 57 -13.07 12.22 -10.34
CA GLU A 57 -13.61 11.08 -11.09
C GLU A 57 -13.99 9.94 -10.14
N VAL A 58 -13.12 9.60 -9.18
CA VAL A 58 -13.42 8.59 -8.16
C VAL A 58 -14.70 8.97 -7.41
N SER A 59 -14.83 10.24 -7.00
CA SER A 59 -16.03 10.75 -6.32
C SER A 59 -17.31 10.54 -7.14
N LYS A 60 -17.29 10.91 -8.43
CA LYS A 60 -18.44 10.74 -9.32
C LYS A 60 -18.85 9.27 -9.49
N VAL A 61 -17.87 8.40 -9.73
CA VAL A 61 -18.11 6.97 -9.91
C VAL A 61 -18.65 6.33 -8.63
N VAL A 62 -18.03 6.61 -7.46
CA VAL A 62 -18.49 6.11 -6.17
C VAL A 62 -19.91 6.56 -5.86
N LYS A 63 -20.24 7.84 -6.15
CA LYS A 63 -21.60 8.37 -5.94
C LYS A 63 -22.64 7.62 -6.77
N ILE A 64 -22.37 7.38 -8.07
CA ILE A 64 -23.25 6.58 -8.93
C ILE A 64 -23.44 5.17 -8.35
N CYS A 65 -22.34 4.53 -7.93
CA CYS A 65 -22.39 3.18 -7.35
C CYS A 65 -23.20 3.15 -6.06
N ASN A 66 -22.99 4.11 -5.16
CA ASN A 66 -23.72 4.20 -3.89
C ASN A 66 -25.22 4.41 -4.09
N GLU A 67 -25.63 5.37 -4.93
CA GLU A 67 -27.03 5.66 -5.24
C GLU A 67 -27.75 4.44 -5.83
N ASN A 68 -27.04 3.59 -6.56
CA ASN A 68 -27.57 2.39 -7.22
C ASN A 68 -27.27 1.09 -6.48
N LYS A 69 -26.64 1.14 -5.29
CA LYS A 69 -26.25 -0.03 -4.48
C LYS A 69 -25.38 -1.02 -5.27
N ILE A 70 -24.44 -0.53 -6.07
CA ILE A 70 -23.46 -1.33 -6.78
C ILE A 70 -22.24 -1.55 -5.88
N PRO A 71 -21.74 -2.79 -5.72
CA PRO A 71 -20.52 -3.04 -4.96
C PRO A 71 -19.30 -2.39 -5.63
N VAL A 72 -18.41 -1.85 -4.79
CA VAL A 72 -17.17 -1.21 -5.23
C VAL A 72 -15.99 -1.89 -4.54
N THR A 73 -14.96 -2.21 -5.32
CA THR A 73 -13.69 -2.75 -4.81
C THR A 73 -12.56 -1.83 -5.23
N PRO A 74 -11.88 -1.13 -4.31
CA PRO A 74 -10.68 -0.37 -4.66
C PRO A 74 -9.48 -1.29 -4.88
N ARG A 75 -8.64 -0.95 -5.86
CA ARG A 75 -7.43 -1.71 -6.20
C ARG A 75 -6.27 -0.78 -6.52
N GLY A 76 -5.12 -1.04 -5.96
CA GLY A 76 -3.83 -0.53 -6.42
C GLY A 76 -3.18 -1.50 -7.40
N ALA A 77 -1.90 -1.81 -7.23
CA ALA A 77 -1.17 -2.73 -8.10
C ALA A 77 -1.61 -4.22 -7.95
N GLY A 78 -2.50 -4.55 -7.03
CA GLY A 78 -2.99 -5.91 -6.85
C GLY A 78 -2.05 -6.86 -6.11
N THR A 79 -0.98 -6.36 -5.53
CA THR A 79 0.09 -7.11 -4.86
C THR A 79 -0.27 -7.60 -3.45
N GLY A 80 -1.54 -7.49 -3.04
CA GLY A 80 -2.03 -7.95 -1.75
C GLY A 80 -2.07 -9.47 -1.64
N LEU A 81 -2.13 -9.97 -0.39
CA LEU A 81 -2.07 -11.41 -0.08
C LEU A 81 -3.32 -11.92 0.66
N VAL A 82 -4.34 -11.08 0.82
CA VAL A 82 -5.51 -11.40 1.68
C VAL A 82 -6.87 -11.18 0.98
N GLY A 83 -6.87 -11.02 -0.33
CA GLY A 83 -8.09 -10.88 -1.13
C GLY A 83 -8.73 -9.48 -1.08
N GLY A 84 -8.11 -8.48 -0.45
CA GLY A 84 -8.69 -7.14 -0.31
C GLY A 84 -8.94 -6.40 -1.63
N ALA A 85 -8.22 -6.75 -2.69
CA ALA A 85 -8.38 -6.19 -4.03
C ALA A 85 -9.23 -7.07 -4.98
N VAL A 86 -9.82 -8.16 -4.47
CA VAL A 86 -10.62 -9.12 -5.26
C VAL A 86 -12.09 -8.73 -5.20
N PRO A 87 -12.77 -8.48 -6.33
CA PRO A 87 -14.16 -8.03 -6.35
C PRO A 87 -15.15 -9.20 -6.12
N VAL A 88 -15.15 -9.77 -4.93
CA VAL A 88 -15.92 -10.98 -4.57
C VAL A 88 -17.45 -10.86 -4.80
N LEU A 89 -17.96 -9.65 -4.94
CA LEU A 89 -19.35 -9.36 -5.22
C LEU A 89 -19.57 -8.82 -6.66
N GLY A 90 -18.55 -8.89 -7.52
CA GLY A 90 -18.58 -8.24 -8.83
C GLY A 90 -18.60 -6.72 -8.74
N GLY A 91 -19.50 -6.07 -9.50
CA GLY A 91 -19.67 -4.62 -9.49
C GLY A 91 -18.53 -3.85 -10.17
N VAL A 92 -18.13 -2.73 -9.57
CA VAL A 92 -17.09 -1.85 -10.10
C VAL A 92 -15.79 -2.02 -9.32
N LEU A 93 -14.71 -2.36 -10.02
CA LEU A 93 -13.37 -2.29 -9.49
C LEU A 93 -12.77 -0.92 -9.84
N ILE A 94 -12.27 -0.19 -8.85
CA ILE A 94 -11.64 1.12 -9.03
C ILE A 94 -10.13 0.95 -8.93
N ASP A 95 -9.45 1.03 -10.08
CA ASP A 95 -8.01 0.98 -10.22
C ASP A 95 -7.41 2.39 -10.08
N ILE A 96 -6.60 2.60 -9.04
CA ILE A 96 -5.94 3.89 -8.77
C ILE A 96 -4.53 3.99 -9.36
N THR A 97 -4.05 3.00 -10.10
CA THR A 97 -2.65 2.97 -10.60
C THR A 97 -2.29 4.11 -11.54
N LYS A 98 -3.29 4.76 -12.16
CA LYS A 98 -3.07 5.94 -13.03
C LYS A 98 -2.95 7.25 -12.24
N MET A 99 -3.27 7.25 -10.96
CA MET A 99 -3.02 8.37 -10.04
C MET A 99 -1.63 8.21 -9.42
N ASN A 100 -0.57 8.41 -10.20
CA ASN A 100 0.80 8.00 -9.87
C ASN A 100 1.83 9.14 -9.86
N LYS A 101 1.39 10.37 -9.60
CA LYS A 101 2.28 11.53 -9.58
C LYS A 101 2.81 11.81 -8.18
N ILE A 102 4.11 12.10 -8.08
CA ILE A 102 4.69 12.78 -6.92
C ILE A 102 4.40 14.27 -7.12
N LEU A 103 3.57 14.83 -6.25
CA LEU A 103 2.98 16.16 -6.44
C LEU A 103 3.92 17.27 -5.99
N SER A 104 4.49 17.16 -4.78
CA SER A 104 5.37 18.18 -4.22
C SER A 104 6.13 17.68 -3.00
N TYR A 105 7.26 18.31 -2.70
CA TYR A 105 7.99 18.19 -1.44
C TYR A 105 7.85 19.46 -0.62
N ASP A 106 7.67 19.31 0.68
CA ASP A 106 7.79 20.35 1.67
C ASP A 106 8.95 19.98 2.60
N LEU A 107 10.13 20.52 2.30
CA LEU A 107 11.37 20.21 3.02
C LEU A 107 11.43 20.87 4.40
N GLU A 108 10.66 21.93 4.65
CA GLU A 108 10.57 22.56 5.96
C GLU A 108 9.84 21.64 6.97
N ASN A 109 8.81 20.93 6.50
CA ASN A 109 8.04 19.98 7.29
C ASN A 109 8.47 18.52 7.10
N PHE A 110 9.45 18.23 6.23
CA PHE A 110 9.90 16.90 5.87
C PHE A 110 8.73 15.99 5.45
N VAL A 111 7.95 16.45 4.50
CA VAL A 111 6.86 15.67 3.90
C VAL A 111 6.90 15.71 2.38
N VAL A 112 6.30 14.69 1.79
CA VAL A 112 6.04 14.59 0.34
C VAL A 112 4.54 14.39 0.13
N ASN A 113 3.98 15.07 -0.85
CA ASN A 113 2.60 14.89 -1.30
C ASN A 113 2.61 14.04 -2.56
N VAL A 114 1.81 12.99 -2.57
CA VAL A 114 1.75 12.03 -3.66
C VAL A 114 0.32 11.60 -3.95
N GLU A 115 0.04 11.18 -5.17
CA GLU A 115 -1.16 10.43 -5.51
C GLU A 115 -1.04 8.98 -4.99
N ALA A 116 -2.16 8.35 -4.66
CA ALA A 116 -2.18 7.04 -3.99
C ALA A 116 -1.68 5.87 -4.85
N GLY A 117 -1.67 6.03 -6.17
CA GLY A 117 -1.16 5.04 -7.13
C GLY A 117 0.36 5.08 -7.35
N VAL A 118 1.09 6.02 -6.74
CA VAL A 118 2.57 6.04 -6.79
C VAL A 118 3.11 4.73 -6.22
N LEU A 119 4.07 4.12 -6.92
CA LEU A 119 4.72 2.90 -6.46
C LEU A 119 5.72 3.20 -5.34
N LEU A 120 5.86 2.28 -4.41
CA LEU A 120 6.83 2.40 -3.30
C LEU A 120 8.25 2.62 -3.82
N ASN A 121 8.66 1.87 -4.87
CA ASN A 121 9.99 2.00 -5.46
C ASN A 121 10.22 3.38 -6.08
N ASP A 122 9.22 3.91 -6.79
CA ASP A 122 9.33 5.21 -7.46
C ASP A 122 9.51 6.33 -6.44
N LEU A 123 8.74 6.30 -5.33
CA LEU A 123 8.94 7.25 -4.24
C LEU A 123 10.30 7.08 -3.58
N ALA A 124 10.75 5.85 -3.32
CA ALA A 124 12.05 5.60 -2.68
C ALA A 124 13.22 6.12 -3.53
N GLU A 125 13.17 5.89 -4.85
CA GLU A 125 14.17 6.40 -5.80
C GLU A 125 14.16 7.92 -5.87
N ASP A 126 12.98 8.53 -5.95
CA ASP A 126 12.85 9.99 -6.04
C ASP A 126 13.33 10.68 -4.75
N CYS A 127 12.96 10.16 -3.57
CA CYS A 127 13.48 10.59 -2.28
C CYS A 127 15.01 10.49 -2.23
N SER A 128 15.58 9.38 -2.70
CA SER A 128 17.04 9.15 -2.70
C SER A 128 17.79 10.20 -3.51
N LYS A 129 17.27 10.62 -4.67
CA LYS A 129 17.84 11.68 -5.51
C LYS A 129 17.92 13.02 -4.78
N GLN A 130 17.06 13.24 -3.79
CA GLN A 130 17.00 14.44 -2.96
C GLN A 130 17.73 14.30 -1.60
N GLY A 131 18.43 13.18 -1.38
CA GLY A 131 19.09 12.90 -0.10
C GLY A 131 18.11 12.58 1.04
N LEU A 132 16.87 12.18 0.69
CA LEU A 132 15.81 11.83 1.62
C LEU A 132 15.58 10.31 1.67
N LEU A 133 14.94 9.88 2.75
CA LEU A 133 14.48 8.52 2.97
C LEU A 133 12.98 8.52 3.29
N TYR A 134 12.19 7.77 2.49
CA TYR A 134 10.91 7.23 2.92
C TYR A 134 11.19 5.87 3.57
N ALA A 135 11.04 5.77 4.87
CA ALA A 135 11.58 4.64 5.63
C ALA A 135 10.74 3.35 5.62
N PRO A 136 9.38 3.36 5.52
CA PRO A 136 8.62 2.13 5.39
C PRO A 136 9.11 1.29 4.20
N ASP A 137 9.35 0.01 4.46
CA ASP A 137 9.97 -0.89 3.48
C ASP A 137 9.27 -2.27 3.50
N PRO A 138 7.97 -2.34 3.13
CA PRO A 138 7.34 -3.63 2.86
C PRO A 138 8.07 -4.33 1.71
N GLY A 139 8.07 -5.68 1.73
CA GLY A 139 8.85 -6.49 0.78
C GLY A 139 8.50 -6.21 -0.69
N GLU A 140 7.21 -5.95 -0.98
CA GLU A 140 6.76 -5.68 -2.33
C GLU A 140 7.00 -4.22 -2.74
N LYS A 141 7.93 -4.03 -3.67
CA LYS A 141 8.36 -2.70 -4.14
C LYS A 141 7.44 -2.08 -5.19
N LEU A 142 6.66 -2.90 -5.87
CA LEU A 142 5.70 -2.48 -6.88
C LEU A 142 4.30 -2.24 -6.29
N ALA A 143 4.15 -2.31 -4.97
CA ALA A 143 2.92 -1.92 -4.30
C ALA A 143 2.67 -0.42 -4.41
N CYS A 144 1.40 -0.03 -4.61
CA CYS A 144 0.98 1.36 -4.56
C CYS A 144 0.97 1.87 -3.11
N LEU A 145 1.36 3.14 -2.90
CA LEU A 145 1.37 3.77 -1.58
C LEU A 145 -0.02 3.79 -0.92
N GLY A 146 -1.08 4.02 -1.70
CA GLY A 146 -2.46 3.92 -1.21
C GLY A 146 -2.81 2.53 -0.71
N GLY A 147 -2.33 1.48 -1.38
CA GLY A 147 -2.43 0.08 -0.92
C GLY A 147 -1.67 -0.15 0.38
N ASN A 148 -0.42 0.33 0.46
CA ASN A 148 0.40 0.22 1.68
C ASN A 148 -0.25 0.91 2.88
N VAL A 149 -0.90 2.05 2.68
CA VAL A 149 -1.65 2.74 3.74
C VAL A 149 -2.94 1.97 4.09
N SER A 150 -3.67 1.50 3.08
CA SER A 150 -4.92 0.74 3.29
C SER A 150 -4.71 -0.55 4.07
N THR A 151 -3.56 -1.21 3.91
CA THR A 151 -3.20 -2.43 4.65
C THR A 151 -2.33 -2.16 5.89
N ASN A 152 -1.91 -0.91 6.10
CA ASN A 152 -0.90 -0.54 7.10
C ASN A 152 0.36 -1.42 6.97
N ALA A 153 0.91 -1.51 5.78
CA ALA A 153 1.99 -2.43 5.46
C ALA A 153 3.22 -2.23 6.34
N GLY A 154 3.72 -3.31 6.90
CA GLY A 154 4.97 -3.37 7.65
C GLY A 154 6.10 -3.93 6.79
N GLY A 155 7.33 -3.89 7.30
CA GLY A 155 8.50 -4.45 6.61
C GLY A 155 9.71 -4.55 7.53
N MET A 156 10.84 -5.00 6.98
CA MET A 156 12.07 -5.28 7.74
C MET A 156 12.62 -4.07 8.52
N ARG A 157 12.35 -2.84 8.06
CA ARG A 157 12.81 -1.64 8.74
C ARG A 157 11.90 -1.19 9.91
N ALA A 158 10.79 -1.90 10.15
CA ALA A 158 9.83 -1.52 11.18
C ALA A 158 10.42 -1.55 12.61
N VAL A 159 11.44 -2.37 12.86
CA VAL A 159 12.12 -2.45 14.16
C VAL A 159 12.70 -1.11 14.62
N LYS A 160 13.12 -0.25 13.66
CA LYS A 160 13.65 1.08 13.91
C LYS A 160 12.66 2.19 13.59
N TYR A 161 11.97 2.08 12.47
CA TYR A 161 11.24 3.19 11.89
C TYR A 161 9.73 3.09 12.06
N GLY A 162 9.19 1.93 12.47
CA GLY A 162 7.75 1.69 12.54
C GLY A 162 7.18 1.25 11.19
N ALA A 163 5.86 1.17 11.12
CA ALA A 163 5.11 0.75 9.94
C ALA A 163 4.64 1.95 9.10
N THR A 164 3.92 1.70 8.03
CA THR A 164 3.37 2.74 7.14
C THR A 164 2.60 3.81 7.91
N ARG A 165 1.79 3.42 8.91
CA ARG A 165 1.00 4.33 9.76
C ARG A 165 1.82 5.46 10.39
N ASP A 166 3.06 5.21 10.75
CA ASP A 166 3.94 6.17 11.44
C ASP A 166 4.44 7.29 10.49
N TYR A 167 4.18 7.12 9.19
CA TYR A 167 4.62 8.02 8.13
C TYR A 167 3.49 8.80 7.47
N VAL A 168 2.24 8.42 7.68
CA VAL A 168 1.11 9.15 7.12
C VAL A 168 0.80 10.38 7.96
N ARG A 169 0.83 11.56 7.34
CA ARG A 169 0.49 12.85 7.96
C ARG A 169 -0.94 13.26 7.65
N SER A 170 -1.34 13.14 6.40
CA SER A 170 -2.71 13.36 5.96
C SER A 170 -3.03 12.55 4.73
N MET A 171 -4.30 12.42 4.42
CA MET A 171 -4.78 11.77 3.22
C MET A 171 -6.06 12.44 2.70
N THR A 172 -6.23 12.45 1.39
CA THR A 172 -7.50 12.75 0.72
C THR A 172 -8.21 11.44 0.44
N VAL A 173 -9.48 11.35 0.82
CA VAL A 173 -10.28 10.12 0.74
C VAL A 173 -11.63 10.43 0.10
N VAL A 174 -12.07 9.55 -0.78
CA VAL A 174 -13.46 9.51 -1.25
C VAL A 174 -14.23 8.54 -0.37
N LEU A 175 -15.19 9.05 0.39
CA LEU A 175 -16.06 8.26 1.27
C LEU A 175 -17.06 7.41 0.45
N PRO A 176 -17.69 6.37 1.04
CA PRO A 176 -18.69 5.56 0.33
C PRO A 176 -19.86 6.35 -0.26
N THR A 177 -20.15 7.55 0.27
CA THR A 177 -21.15 8.48 -0.27
C THR A 177 -20.70 9.23 -1.53
N GLY A 178 -19.43 9.10 -1.91
CA GLY A 178 -18.81 9.91 -2.95
C GLY A 178 -18.30 11.28 -2.47
N GLU A 179 -18.44 11.61 -1.18
CA GLU A 179 -17.90 12.85 -0.61
C GLU A 179 -16.38 12.78 -0.52
N ILE A 180 -15.71 13.87 -0.97
CA ILE A 180 -14.27 14.03 -0.83
C ILE A 180 -13.97 14.67 0.52
N THR A 181 -13.13 14.04 1.30
CA THR A 181 -12.73 14.57 2.61
C THR A 181 -11.23 14.44 2.83
N LYS A 182 -10.68 15.27 3.71
CA LYS A 182 -9.27 15.22 4.10
C LYS A 182 -9.15 14.88 5.58
N PHE A 183 -8.35 13.87 5.89
CA PHE A 183 -8.00 13.48 7.25
C PHE A 183 -6.55 13.81 7.55
N GLY A 184 -6.29 14.25 8.80
CA GLY A 184 -4.94 14.61 9.25
C GLY A 184 -4.53 16.04 8.88
N ALA A 185 -3.25 16.34 9.06
CA ALA A 185 -2.64 17.62 8.76
C ALA A 185 -1.15 17.45 8.50
N THR A 186 -0.51 18.39 7.81
CA THR A 186 0.94 18.35 7.51
C THR A 186 1.83 18.42 8.75
N VAL A 187 1.33 19.04 9.84
CA VAL A 187 2.10 19.22 11.07
C VAL A 187 2.47 17.92 11.75
N SER A 188 3.63 17.91 12.41
CA SER A 188 4.17 16.72 13.07
C SER A 188 3.45 16.37 14.38
N LYS A 189 2.79 17.34 15.02
CA LYS A 189 2.09 17.15 16.30
C LYS A 189 0.61 17.54 16.15
N THR A 190 -0.26 16.59 16.45
CA THR A 190 -1.69 16.85 16.65
C THR A 190 -2.14 16.13 17.91
N SER A 191 -2.91 16.83 18.76
CA SER A 191 -3.45 16.28 20.00
C SER A 191 -4.95 16.54 20.15
N SER A 192 -5.59 16.98 19.06
CA SER A 192 -7.01 17.39 19.07
C SER A 192 -7.91 16.26 18.57
N GLY A 193 -8.84 15.82 19.44
CA GLY A 193 -9.90 14.91 19.08
C GLY A 193 -9.47 13.48 18.73
N TYR A 194 -10.39 12.73 18.14
CA TYR A 194 -10.14 11.40 17.63
C TYR A 194 -9.35 11.45 16.33
N SER A 195 -8.42 10.50 16.15
CA SER A 195 -7.65 10.39 14.92
C SER A 195 -8.42 9.58 13.87
N LEU A 196 -9.24 10.25 13.09
CA LEU A 196 -9.90 9.62 11.93
C LEU A 196 -8.90 9.17 10.88
N LEU A 197 -7.74 9.84 10.80
CA LEU A 197 -6.60 9.40 9.98
C LEU A 197 -6.20 7.96 10.34
N ASN A 198 -5.99 7.68 11.63
CA ASN A 198 -5.61 6.34 12.09
C ASN A 198 -6.72 5.30 11.92
N LEU A 199 -7.98 5.71 11.87
CA LEU A 199 -9.10 4.82 11.57
C LEU A 199 -9.07 4.34 10.11
N MET A 200 -8.69 5.25 9.19
CA MET A 200 -8.59 4.95 7.76
C MET A 200 -7.39 4.05 7.42
N ILE A 201 -6.27 4.21 8.16
CA ILE A 201 -5.07 3.40 7.94
C ILE A 201 -5.32 1.95 8.39
N GLY A 202 -5.15 1.00 7.49
CA GLY A 202 -5.45 -0.41 7.74
C GLY A 202 -6.92 -0.77 7.56
N SER A 203 -7.73 0.11 6.97
CA SER A 203 -9.16 -0.15 6.69
C SER A 203 -9.41 -1.01 5.45
N GLU A 204 -8.37 -1.33 4.68
CA GLU A 204 -8.43 -2.15 3.46
C GLU A 204 -9.47 -1.68 2.43
N GLY A 205 -9.65 -0.35 2.32
CA GLY A 205 -10.62 0.25 1.40
C GLY A 205 -12.08 0.16 1.83
N THR A 206 -12.39 -0.42 3.00
CA THR A 206 -13.77 -0.62 3.47
C THR A 206 -14.44 0.67 3.98
N LEU A 207 -13.66 1.68 4.35
CA LEU A 207 -14.17 2.96 4.86
C LEU A 207 -14.10 4.09 3.83
N GLY A 208 -13.40 3.90 2.73
CA GLY A 208 -13.25 4.87 1.65
C GLY A 208 -12.04 4.59 0.78
N ILE A 209 -11.91 5.33 -0.31
CA ILE A 209 -10.85 5.18 -1.30
C ILE A 209 -9.86 6.31 -1.14
N ILE A 210 -8.62 5.98 -0.80
CA ILE A 210 -7.52 6.93 -0.67
C ILE A 210 -7.07 7.35 -2.07
N THR A 211 -7.00 8.66 -2.31
CA THR A 211 -6.61 9.22 -3.61
C THR A 211 -5.31 10.01 -3.54
N GLU A 212 -5.03 10.67 -2.42
CA GLU A 212 -3.77 11.39 -2.20
C GLU A 212 -3.26 11.17 -0.78
N LEU A 213 -1.95 11.31 -0.61
CA LEU A 213 -1.25 11.13 0.65
C LEU A 213 -0.25 12.26 0.89
N THR A 214 -0.16 12.72 2.13
CA THR A 214 0.99 13.48 2.64
C THR A 214 1.80 12.54 3.54
N LEU A 215 3.01 12.21 3.11
CA LEU A 215 3.87 11.23 3.76
C LEU A 215 5.10 11.90 4.37
N LYS A 216 5.46 11.48 5.58
CA LYS A 216 6.70 11.92 6.25
C LYS A 216 7.90 11.32 5.51
N VAL A 217 8.91 12.15 5.28
CA VAL A 217 10.26 11.76 4.86
C VAL A 217 11.28 12.21 5.89
N MET A 218 12.50 11.75 5.79
CA MET A 218 13.60 12.15 6.67
C MET A 218 14.90 12.22 5.88
N PRO A 219 15.95 12.90 6.38
CA PRO A 219 17.28 12.83 5.78
C PRO A 219 17.77 11.37 5.70
N ALA A 220 18.31 11.00 4.55
CA ALA A 220 18.90 9.67 4.37
C ALA A 220 20.12 9.46 5.29
N PRO A 221 20.33 8.26 5.82
CA PRO A 221 21.53 7.95 6.60
C PRO A 221 22.77 8.10 5.73
N LYS A 222 23.83 8.70 6.27
CA LYS A 222 25.10 8.92 5.54
C LYS A 222 25.81 7.60 5.20
N MET A 223 25.60 6.56 6.01
CA MET A 223 26.24 5.26 5.85
C MET A 223 25.29 4.17 6.39
N VAL A 224 25.29 3.04 5.70
CA VAL A 224 24.61 1.82 6.13
C VAL A 224 25.63 0.69 6.12
N ALA A 225 25.67 -0.11 7.18
CA ALA A 225 26.46 -1.33 7.26
C ALA A 225 25.54 -2.53 7.53
N SER A 226 25.81 -3.63 6.85
CA SER A 226 25.12 -4.90 7.08
C SER A 226 26.07 -5.90 7.72
N LEU A 227 25.56 -6.64 8.70
CA LEU A 227 26.30 -7.69 9.41
C LEU A 227 25.54 -9.01 9.26
N ILE A 228 26.26 -10.09 9.06
CA ILE A 228 25.74 -11.46 9.14
C ILE A 228 26.38 -12.07 10.38
N ILE A 229 25.54 -12.54 11.31
CA ILE A 229 25.99 -13.11 12.58
C ILE A 229 25.46 -14.54 12.64
N PRO A 230 26.33 -15.56 12.42
CA PRO A 230 25.93 -16.95 12.53
C PRO A 230 25.78 -17.39 13.98
N PHE A 231 24.81 -18.26 14.25
CA PHE A 231 24.57 -18.89 15.55
C PHE A 231 24.46 -20.41 15.37
N GLU A 232 24.89 -21.17 16.39
CA GLU A 232 24.82 -22.63 16.37
C GLU A 232 23.40 -23.15 16.64
N ASN A 233 22.60 -22.38 17.36
CA ASN A 233 21.23 -22.74 17.70
C ASN A 233 20.28 -21.52 17.67
N LEU A 234 18.99 -21.83 17.58
CA LEU A 234 17.93 -20.83 17.46
C LEU A 234 17.78 -20.01 18.75
N ASP A 235 17.88 -20.62 19.92
CA ASP A 235 17.63 -19.93 21.21
C ASP A 235 18.66 -18.82 21.43
N ASP A 236 19.92 -19.05 21.12
CA ASP A 236 20.97 -18.05 21.20
C ASP A 236 20.75 -16.91 20.21
N CYS A 237 20.33 -17.24 18.99
CA CYS A 237 19.99 -16.24 17.97
C CYS A 237 18.87 -15.32 18.46
N ILE A 238 17.74 -15.87 18.86
CA ILE A 238 16.57 -15.10 19.28
C ILE A 238 16.84 -14.32 20.57
N SER A 239 17.53 -14.92 21.56
CA SER A 239 17.88 -14.25 22.81
C SER A 239 18.84 -13.06 22.64
N THR A 240 19.47 -12.94 21.48
CA THR A 240 20.37 -11.82 21.15
C THR A 240 19.62 -10.54 20.81
N VAL A 241 18.39 -10.64 20.29
CA VAL A 241 17.58 -9.47 19.86
C VAL A 241 17.38 -8.45 21.00
N PRO A 242 16.91 -8.80 22.21
CA PRO A 242 16.81 -7.86 23.31
C PRO A 242 18.17 -7.34 23.76
N LYS A 243 19.25 -8.12 23.64
CA LYS A 243 20.62 -7.68 24.00
C LYS A 243 21.09 -6.50 23.13
N PHE A 244 20.80 -6.51 21.83
CA PHE A 244 21.06 -5.35 20.95
C PHE A 244 20.35 -4.09 21.46
N LYS A 245 19.09 -4.17 21.82
CA LYS A 245 18.33 -3.02 22.34
C LYS A 245 18.88 -2.54 23.68
N MET A 246 19.22 -3.44 24.59
CA MET A 246 19.80 -3.11 25.88
C MET A 246 21.21 -2.50 25.76
N ALA A 247 21.94 -2.86 24.73
CA ALA A 247 23.24 -2.23 24.38
C ALA A 247 23.09 -0.90 23.63
N HIS A 248 21.88 -0.32 23.58
CA HIS A 248 21.55 0.92 22.88
C HIS A 248 21.86 0.88 21.37
N MET A 249 22.01 -0.29 20.79
CA MET A 249 22.05 -0.45 19.34
C MET A 249 20.67 -0.22 18.76
N ASN A 250 20.60 0.51 17.67
CA ASN A 250 19.34 0.79 16.98
C ASN A 250 19.45 0.35 15.52
N PRO A 251 19.49 -0.96 15.24
CA PRO A 251 19.62 -1.49 13.88
C PRO A 251 18.42 -1.10 13.03
N GLN A 252 18.67 -0.85 11.75
CA GLN A 252 17.63 -0.51 10.79
C GLN A 252 16.73 -1.69 10.50
N ALA A 253 17.29 -2.89 10.45
CA ALA A 253 16.61 -4.16 10.27
C ALA A 253 17.26 -5.23 11.14
N LEU A 254 16.47 -6.21 11.57
CA LEU A 254 16.91 -7.44 12.23
C LEU A 254 16.14 -8.58 11.58
N GLU A 255 16.82 -9.31 10.69
CA GLU A 255 16.22 -10.42 9.97
C GLU A 255 16.85 -11.73 10.44
N PHE A 256 16.00 -12.71 10.70
CA PHE A 256 16.37 -14.07 11.06
C PHE A 256 16.16 -14.97 9.84
N MET A 257 17.13 -15.85 9.59
CA MET A 257 17.05 -16.86 8.54
C MET A 257 17.49 -18.22 9.06
N GLU A 258 16.64 -19.22 8.94
CA GLU A 258 17.00 -20.60 9.24
C GLU A 258 17.93 -21.16 8.17
N ARG A 259 18.79 -22.11 8.61
CA ARG A 259 19.76 -22.78 7.74
C ARG A 259 19.11 -23.40 6.48
N GLU A 260 17.97 -24.07 6.66
CA GLU A 260 17.28 -24.74 5.54
C GLU A 260 16.79 -23.75 4.48
N ILE A 261 16.30 -22.58 4.90
CA ILE A 261 15.88 -21.50 3.98
C ILE A 261 17.09 -20.95 3.22
N VAL A 262 18.21 -20.72 3.93
CA VAL A 262 19.46 -20.26 3.32
C VAL A 262 19.94 -21.27 2.27
N LEU A 263 20.04 -22.55 2.63
CA LEU A 263 20.50 -23.60 1.72
C LEU A 263 19.58 -23.79 0.51
N SER A 264 18.28 -23.69 0.70
CA SER A 264 17.30 -23.77 -0.39
C SER A 264 17.44 -22.59 -1.35
N SER A 265 17.63 -21.39 -0.81
CA SER A 265 17.86 -20.19 -1.62
C SER A 265 19.17 -20.26 -2.39
N GLU A 266 20.27 -20.71 -1.75
CA GLU A 266 21.58 -20.88 -2.40
C GLU A 266 21.53 -21.92 -3.52
N ARG A 267 20.81 -23.04 -3.32
CA ARG A 267 20.57 -24.04 -4.37
C ARG A 267 19.81 -23.44 -5.55
N TYR A 268 18.79 -22.64 -5.28
CA TYR A 268 17.98 -22.00 -6.34
C TYR A 268 18.80 -21.01 -7.17
N ILE A 269 19.64 -20.18 -6.53
CA ILE A 269 20.47 -19.18 -7.21
C ILE A 269 21.79 -19.79 -7.75
N GLY A 270 22.12 -21.03 -7.39
CA GLY A 270 23.35 -21.72 -7.81
C GLY A 270 24.63 -21.13 -7.23
N LYS A 271 24.57 -20.39 -6.12
CA LYS A 271 25.72 -19.68 -5.54
C LYS A 271 25.59 -19.63 -4.02
N SER A 272 26.68 -19.92 -3.30
CA SER A 272 26.77 -19.68 -1.87
C SER A 272 26.94 -18.18 -1.60
N VAL A 273 26.10 -17.65 -0.74
CA VAL A 273 26.05 -16.21 -0.41
C VAL A 273 26.41 -15.97 1.05
N PHE A 274 26.05 -16.90 1.93
CA PHE A 274 26.25 -16.77 3.37
C PHE A 274 27.47 -17.56 3.86
N PRO A 275 28.14 -17.10 4.94
CA PRO A 275 29.20 -17.87 5.58
C PRO A 275 28.69 -19.27 5.96
N GLN A 276 29.44 -20.28 5.59
CA GLN A 276 29.13 -21.66 6.02
C GLN A 276 29.35 -21.73 7.53
N VAL A 277 28.27 -21.92 8.29
CA VAL A 277 28.36 -22.26 9.71
C VAL A 277 28.65 -23.75 9.81
N VAL A 278 29.73 -24.08 10.41
CA VAL A 278 30.20 -25.50 10.61
C VAL A 278 29.34 -26.14 11.70
#